data_0c0e8dd655cef2556549f562745cc464
#
_entry.id   0c0e8dd655cef2556549f562745cc464
#
_cell.length_a   1.000
_cell.length_b   1.000
_cell.length_c   1.000
_cell.angle_alpha   90.00
_cell.angle_beta   90.00
_cell.angle_gamma   90.00
#
_symmetry.space_group_name_H-M   'P 1'
#
loop_
_entity.id
_entity.type
_entity.pdbx_description
1 polymer ?
#
loop_
_entity_poly.entity_id
_entity_poly.type
_entity_poly.pdbx_seq_one_letter_code
_entity_poly.pdbx_strand_id
1 'polypeptide(L)'
;MRTLVFCLTLLTSFAVAQTTVTTEKQWGETVTGLMRKGDIPGLSIAVIRDGKILWEGEFGQKNAISNGVTDGPVLRDTLFSAASLSKPVFAYIVLRLVDRGVIDLDKPLYTYGFSYDRIDKDPRSKLITARMVLDHTTGLPNWGGTPLEFLFTPGEKFNYSGEGYVYLQKVVEHVTGKSLEELAQQEVFVPLKMEHSTFRWRPILANQLVIGKLETDEAIPWDFPYEDAASSLLTTADDYAKFIVALMNGVGLKQATFQQMWSPQVAVPEKGPGVSFGLGWGLEQIGGSKYIYHGGNNVAFKGAVIACPEKRQGLVYLANSEDGLTIESALVKAIEGGDHPGLFSDTESYTSPRMVARNELIRLFTEDNLKEALRRYRELRAEQPKVIDEDLTRIVGRYLGNHGRLEAAIAVCKENVHNFPKSARAVDSLIWAYVLTGNLPLAIETDKVAREVDPSDKDRWDSIESWLNEYEACIDKPFAVSETTLDSYAGMYDAGQVSVKDGYLIFRQSLHKVDRRLIPALADTFYVEGDLSTKLQFRTKSNGGSVDLIVSKIPCS
;
A
#
# COMPACT_ATOMS: atom_id res chain seq x y z
N MET A 1 30.93 -53.42 -13.89
CA MET A 1 30.58 -52.54 -12.77
C MET A 1 30.61 -51.02 -13.08
N ARG A 2 31.24 -50.53 -14.13
CA ARG A 2 31.28 -49.07 -14.47
C ARG A 2 30.06 -48.56 -15.22
N THR A 3 29.30 -49.38 -15.93
CA THR A 3 28.16 -48.97 -16.74
C THR A 3 26.87 -48.80 -15.94
N LEU A 4 26.72 -49.50 -14.78
CA LEU A 4 25.53 -49.36 -13.96
C LEU A 4 25.51 -48.06 -13.10
N VAL A 5 26.68 -47.52 -12.73
CA VAL A 5 26.79 -46.29 -11.95
C VAL A 5 26.43 -45.06 -12.77
N PHE A 6 26.71 -45.08 -14.08
CA PHE A 6 26.40 -43.95 -14.98
C PHE A 6 24.90 -43.86 -15.29
N CYS A 7 24.19 -44.99 -15.38
CA CYS A 7 22.72 -44.99 -15.56
C CYS A 7 21.96 -44.52 -14.30
N LEU A 8 22.49 -44.82 -13.07
CA LEU A 8 21.84 -44.41 -11.84
C LEU A 8 21.96 -42.90 -11.60
N THR A 9 23.11 -42.30 -11.94
CA THR A 9 23.32 -40.84 -11.78
C THR A 9 22.54 -40.05 -12.79
N LEU A 10 22.35 -40.52 -14.03
CA LEU A 10 21.52 -39.89 -15.03
C LEU A 10 20.00 -39.97 -14.69
N LEU A 11 19.54 -41.10 -14.15
CA LEU A 11 18.16 -41.29 -13.73
C LEU A 11 17.80 -40.41 -12.51
N THR A 12 18.69 -40.26 -11.55
CA THR A 12 18.48 -39.40 -10.38
C THR A 12 18.49 -37.92 -10.76
N SER A 13 19.40 -37.50 -11.66
CA SER A 13 19.44 -36.12 -12.16
C SER A 13 18.18 -35.77 -12.97
N PHE A 14 17.67 -36.68 -13.78
CA PHE A 14 16.45 -36.49 -14.56
C PHE A 14 15.20 -36.46 -13.67
N ALA A 15 15.11 -37.33 -12.67
CA ALA A 15 14.00 -37.34 -11.71
C ALA A 15 13.97 -36.07 -10.85
N VAL A 16 15.11 -35.56 -10.39
CA VAL A 16 15.21 -34.31 -9.64
C VAL A 16 14.80 -33.13 -10.49
N ALA A 17 15.31 -33.03 -11.73
CA ALA A 17 14.92 -31.95 -12.65
C ALA A 17 13.42 -31.97 -12.98
N GLN A 18 12.83 -33.13 -13.22
CA GLN A 18 11.42 -33.28 -13.52
C GLN A 18 10.53 -32.96 -12.31
N THR A 19 10.95 -33.32 -11.09
CA THR A 19 10.26 -32.98 -9.84
C THR A 19 10.29 -31.46 -9.60
N THR A 20 11.43 -30.82 -9.81
CA THR A 20 11.58 -29.35 -9.64
C THR A 20 10.67 -28.59 -10.61
N VAL A 21 10.69 -28.93 -11.89
CA VAL A 21 9.82 -28.28 -12.91
C VAL A 21 8.33 -28.47 -12.57
N THR A 22 7.93 -29.65 -12.08
CA THR A 22 6.54 -29.92 -11.67
C THR A 22 6.14 -29.02 -10.50
N THR A 23 7.02 -28.85 -9.51
CA THR A 23 6.79 -28.02 -8.32
C THR A 23 6.65 -26.53 -8.70
N GLU A 24 7.53 -26.00 -9.54
CA GLU A 24 7.47 -24.60 -10.00
C GLU A 24 6.19 -24.31 -10.77
N LYS A 25 5.78 -25.22 -11.65
CA LYS A 25 4.49 -25.11 -12.37
C LYS A 25 3.31 -25.08 -11.38
N GLN A 26 3.31 -25.94 -10.37
CA GLN A 26 2.26 -25.99 -9.35
C GLN A 26 2.22 -24.68 -8.53
N TRP A 27 3.36 -24.10 -8.20
CA TRP A 27 3.41 -22.79 -7.53
C TRP A 27 2.79 -21.69 -8.39
N GLY A 28 3.12 -21.62 -9.68
CA GLY A 28 2.53 -20.66 -10.60
C GLY A 28 1.00 -20.80 -10.73
N GLU A 29 0.50 -22.04 -10.83
CA GLU A 29 -0.93 -22.32 -10.85
C GLU A 29 -1.60 -21.92 -9.52
N THR A 30 -0.96 -22.17 -8.40
CA THR A 30 -1.42 -21.79 -7.06
C THR A 30 -1.51 -20.27 -6.92
N VAL A 31 -0.44 -19.55 -7.27
CA VAL A 31 -0.40 -18.07 -7.23
C VAL A 31 -1.52 -17.49 -8.09
N THR A 32 -1.63 -17.92 -9.35
CA THR A 32 -2.68 -17.44 -10.26
C THR A 32 -4.09 -17.73 -9.72
N GLY A 33 -4.29 -18.90 -9.11
CA GLY A 33 -5.55 -19.28 -8.48
C GLY A 33 -5.91 -18.42 -7.28
N LEU A 34 -4.92 -18.09 -6.44
CA LEU A 34 -5.09 -17.24 -5.27
C LEU A 34 -5.31 -15.78 -5.66
N MET A 35 -4.57 -15.24 -6.63
CA MET A 35 -4.78 -13.89 -7.15
C MET A 35 -6.21 -13.65 -7.61
N ARG A 36 -6.80 -14.62 -8.35
CA ARG A 36 -8.21 -14.55 -8.76
C ARG A 36 -9.19 -14.54 -7.60
N LYS A 37 -8.90 -15.30 -6.52
CA LYS A 37 -9.76 -15.37 -5.32
C LYS A 37 -9.65 -14.11 -4.47
N GLY A 38 -8.46 -13.49 -4.41
CA GLY A 38 -8.17 -12.27 -3.67
C GLY A 38 -8.36 -11.00 -4.50
N ASP A 39 -8.80 -11.09 -5.77
CA ASP A 39 -8.97 -9.94 -6.67
C ASP A 39 -7.70 -9.08 -6.79
N ILE A 40 -6.55 -9.75 -6.96
CA ILE A 40 -5.23 -9.13 -7.02
C ILE A 40 -4.79 -8.99 -8.49
N PRO A 41 -4.61 -7.76 -9.00
CA PRO A 41 -4.28 -7.54 -10.40
C PRO A 41 -2.85 -7.90 -10.77
N GLY A 42 -1.88 -7.64 -9.90
CA GLY A 42 -0.46 -7.89 -10.14
C GLY A 42 0.26 -8.38 -8.90
N LEU A 43 1.21 -9.30 -9.10
CA LEU A 43 1.99 -9.89 -8.02
C LEU A 43 3.38 -10.29 -8.52
N SER A 44 4.42 -10.01 -7.71
CA SER A 44 5.77 -10.53 -7.87
C SER A 44 6.12 -11.38 -6.65
N ILE A 45 6.79 -12.52 -6.87
CA ILE A 45 7.11 -13.51 -5.83
C ILE A 45 8.48 -14.12 -6.05
N ALA A 46 9.21 -14.40 -4.96
CA ALA A 46 10.45 -15.15 -4.99
C ALA A 46 10.47 -16.19 -3.88
N VAL A 47 10.89 -17.40 -4.21
CA VAL A 47 11.00 -18.55 -3.31
C VAL A 47 12.46 -18.91 -3.11
N ILE A 48 12.88 -19.01 -1.85
CA ILE A 48 14.25 -19.32 -1.44
C ILE A 48 14.28 -20.75 -0.93
N ARG A 49 15.24 -21.55 -1.43
CA ARG A 49 15.54 -22.90 -0.96
C ARG A 49 17.07 -23.08 -0.89
N ASP A 50 17.54 -23.79 0.09
CA ASP A 50 18.97 -24.05 0.32
C ASP A 50 19.82 -22.76 0.34
N GLY A 51 19.20 -21.64 0.76
CA GLY A 51 19.86 -20.33 0.82
C GLY A 51 20.14 -19.70 -0.54
N LYS A 52 19.36 -20.04 -1.54
CA LYS A 52 19.39 -19.47 -2.90
C LYS A 52 17.97 -19.21 -3.38
N ILE A 53 17.82 -18.24 -4.27
CA ILE A 53 16.56 -18.02 -4.99
C ILE A 53 16.40 -19.21 -5.93
N LEU A 54 15.36 -20.02 -5.69
CA LEU A 54 15.04 -21.20 -6.48
C LEU A 54 14.07 -20.85 -7.61
N TRP A 55 13.07 -20.04 -7.33
CA TRP A 55 12.02 -19.70 -8.27
C TRP A 55 11.57 -18.26 -8.09
N GLU A 56 11.25 -17.63 -9.19
CA GLU A 56 10.65 -16.30 -9.28
C GLU A 56 9.41 -16.37 -10.16
N GLY A 57 8.45 -15.51 -9.90
CA GLY A 57 7.24 -15.42 -10.70
C GLY A 57 6.67 -14.01 -10.71
N GLU A 58 6.35 -13.56 -11.91
CA GLU A 58 5.68 -12.30 -12.18
C GLU A 58 4.31 -12.59 -12.77
N PHE A 59 3.26 -12.06 -12.15
CA PHE A 59 1.89 -12.40 -12.50
C PHE A 59 1.03 -11.16 -12.68
N GLY A 60 0.14 -11.21 -13.67
CA GLY A 60 -0.87 -10.19 -13.88
C GLY A 60 -0.35 -8.89 -14.46
N GLN A 61 -0.95 -7.77 -14.08
CA GLN A 61 -0.78 -6.45 -14.69
C GLN A 61 -0.25 -5.43 -13.71
N LYS A 62 0.57 -4.48 -14.19
CA LYS A 62 1.04 -3.34 -13.41
C LYS A 62 -0.10 -2.44 -12.95
N ASN A 63 -1.12 -2.31 -13.80
CA ASN A 63 -2.33 -1.55 -13.53
C ASN A 63 -3.52 -2.34 -14.08
N ALA A 64 -4.43 -2.72 -13.21
CA ALA A 64 -5.68 -3.35 -13.61
C ALA A 64 -6.84 -2.52 -13.10
N ILE A 65 -7.22 -1.53 -13.89
CA ILE A 65 -8.45 -0.78 -13.70
C ILE A 65 -9.56 -1.47 -14.49
N SER A 66 -10.76 -1.49 -13.95
CA SER A 66 -11.96 -2.10 -14.53
C SER A 66 -12.32 -1.65 -15.96
N ASN A 67 -11.75 -0.54 -16.43
CA ASN A 67 -11.99 -0.01 -17.78
C ASN A 67 -11.12 -0.65 -18.89
N GLY A 68 -10.38 -1.71 -18.58
CA GLY A 68 -9.61 -2.48 -19.56
C GLY A 68 -8.31 -1.84 -20.04
N VAL A 69 -7.89 -0.71 -19.46
CA VAL A 69 -6.61 -0.08 -19.78
C VAL A 69 -5.52 -0.65 -18.87
N THR A 70 -4.55 -1.34 -19.44
CA THR A 70 -3.41 -1.90 -18.71
C THR A 70 -2.11 -1.21 -19.12
N ASP A 71 -1.20 -1.00 -18.16
CA ASP A 71 0.16 -0.48 -18.44
C ASP A 71 1.16 -1.59 -18.76
N GLY A 72 0.64 -2.75 -19.13
CA GLY A 72 1.40 -3.94 -19.44
C GLY A 72 1.55 -4.90 -18.26
N PRO A 73 2.16 -6.07 -18.50
CA PRO A 73 2.31 -7.10 -17.48
C PRO A 73 3.30 -6.68 -16.40
N VAL A 74 3.18 -7.30 -15.23
CA VAL A 74 4.24 -7.31 -14.23
C VAL A 74 5.45 -8.03 -14.82
N LEU A 75 6.62 -7.40 -14.73
CA LEU A 75 7.91 -7.92 -15.19
C LEU A 75 8.88 -8.01 -14.00
N ARG A 76 10.01 -8.67 -14.19
CA ARG A 76 11.03 -8.87 -13.16
C ARG A 76 11.60 -7.55 -12.58
N ASP A 77 11.66 -6.51 -13.40
CA ASP A 77 12.11 -5.16 -13.03
C ASP A 77 10.96 -4.22 -12.60
N THR A 78 9.74 -4.75 -12.51
CA THR A 78 8.59 -3.97 -12.07
C THR A 78 8.68 -3.68 -10.58
N LEU A 79 8.65 -2.39 -10.24
CA LEU A 79 8.75 -1.91 -8.87
C LEU A 79 7.41 -1.96 -8.14
N PHE A 80 7.48 -2.40 -6.90
CA PHE A 80 6.36 -2.33 -5.95
C PHE A 80 6.75 -1.47 -4.75
N SER A 81 5.79 -0.76 -4.16
CA SER A 81 5.98 -0.25 -2.82
C SER A 81 6.00 -1.41 -1.83
N ALA A 82 7.14 -1.59 -1.18
CA ALA A 82 7.35 -2.65 -0.20
C ALA A 82 6.79 -2.30 1.19
N ALA A 83 6.28 -1.07 1.33
CA ALA A 83 5.68 -0.61 2.58
C ALA A 83 6.60 -0.85 3.79
N SER A 84 6.07 -1.46 4.84
CA SER A 84 6.81 -1.74 6.08
C SER A 84 7.96 -2.73 5.92
N LEU A 85 8.10 -3.43 4.80
CA LEU A 85 9.34 -4.17 4.47
C LEU A 85 10.56 -3.24 4.34
N SER A 86 10.36 -1.93 4.33
CA SER A 86 11.39 -0.89 4.52
C SER A 86 12.15 -1.06 5.83
N LYS A 87 11.43 -1.41 6.91
CA LYS A 87 11.98 -1.45 8.27
C LYS A 87 13.09 -2.49 8.46
N PRO A 88 12.97 -3.73 7.99
CA PRO A 88 14.07 -4.69 8.06
C PRO A 88 15.33 -4.25 7.33
N VAL A 89 15.18 -3.59 6.17
CA VAL A 89 16.31 -3.07 5.39
C VAL A 89 17.00 -1.94 6.17
N PHE A 90 16.24 -1.01 6.74
CA PHE A 90 16.79 0.04 7.57
C PHE A 90 17.40 -0.50 8.87
N ALA A 91 16.79 -1.48 9.52
CA ALA A 91 17.35 -2.15 10.69
C ALA A 91 18.72 -2.76 10.39
N TYR A 92 18.87 -3.41 9.24
CA TYR A 92 20.17 -3.92 8.80
C TYR A 92 21.21 -2.81 8.61
N ILE A 93 20.83 -1.65 8.01
CA ILE A 93 21.71 -0.49 7.90
C ILE A 93 22.17 -0.03 9.28
N VAL A 94 21.25 0.12 10.23
CA VAL A 94 21.57 0.51 11.61
C VAL A 94 22.52 -0.48 12.26
N LEU A 95 22.28 -1.80 12.12
CA LEU A 95 23.15 -2.84 12.69
C LEU A 95 24.55 -2.84 12.08
N ARG A 96 24.70 -2.49 10.80
CA ARG A 96 26.03 -2.28 10.19
C ARG A 96 26.73 -1.04 10.77
N LEU A 97 25.99 0.01 11.09
CA LEU A 97 26.53 1.18 11.79
C LEU A 97 26.92 0.86 13.23
N VAL A 98 26.18 -0.03 13.88
CA VAL A 98 26.52 -0.57 15.21
C VAL A 98 27.85 -1.32 15.16
N ASP A 99 28.03 -2.20 14.19
CA ASP A 99 29.26 -2.97 14.01
C ASP A 99 30.51 -2.10 13.79
N ARG A 100 30.32 -0.88 13.29
CA ARG A 100 31.37 0.13 13.10
C ARG A 100 31.52 1.10 14.29
N GLY A 101 30.66 0.98 15.32
CA GLY A 101 30.68 1.86 16.48
C GLY A 101 30.14 3.29 16.21
N VAL A 102 29.44 3.48 15.10
CA VAL A 102 28.80 4.78 14.74
C VAL A 102 27.51 4.97 15.55
N ILE A 103 26.74 3.91 15.69
CA ILE A 103 25.53 3.85 16.53
C ILE A 103 25.75 2.81 17.62
N ASP A 104 25.28 3.10 18.83
CA ASP A 104 25.18 2.16 19.94
C ASP A 104 23.70 1.86 20.17
N LEU A 105 23.36 0.57 20.23
CA LEU A 105 21.97 0.11 20.38
C LEU A 105 21.33 0.62 21.67
N ASP A 106 22.10 0.77 22.74
CA ASP A 106 21.62 1.05 24.08
C ASP A 106 21.86 2.49 24.56
N LYS A 107 22.55 3.28 23.72
CA LYS A 107 22.78 4.69 23.99
C LYS A 107 21.52 5.51 23.66
N PRO A 108 21.02 6.39 24.57
CA PRO A 108 19.87 7.24 24.29
C PRO A 108 20.07 8.13 23.06
N LEU A 109 19.11 8.12 22.14
CA LEU A 109 19.22 8.77 20.83
C LEU A 109 19.43 10.28 20.92
N TYR A 110 18.81 10.97 21.90
CA TYR A 110 18.99 12.42 22.10
C TYR A 110 20.48 12.81 22.31
N THR A 111 21.31 11.89 22.82
CA THR A 111 22.74 12.15 23.11
C THR A 111 23.59 12.23 21.84
N TYR A 112 23.03 11.92 20.67
CA TYR A 112 23.68 12.12 19.37
C TYR A 112 23.56 13.56 18.86
N GLY A 113 22.92 14.46 19.62
CA GLY A 113 22.85 15.89 19.31
C GLY A 113 21.79 16.27 18.27
N PHE A 114 20.88 15.38 17.94
CA PHE A 114 19.74 15.67 17.07
C PHE A 114 18.51 16.02 17.91
N SER A 115 17.90 17.16 17.64
CA SER A 115 16.64 17.60 18.22
C SER A 115 15.48 17.18 17.32
N TYR A 116 14.44 16.58 17.90
CA TYR A 116 13.24 16.17 17.21
C TYR A 116 12.00 16.80 17.87
N ASP A 117 11.58 17.93 17.32
CA ASP A 117 10.57 18.84 17.88
C ASP A 117 9.21 18.16 18.13
N ARG A 118 8.91 17.06 17.42
CA ARG A 118 7.69 16.28 17.60
C ARG A 118 7.63 15.55 18.96
N ILE A 119 8.77 15.27 19.63
CA ILE A 119 8.82 14.53 20.92
C ILE A 119 9.67 15.23 21.99
N ASP A 120 10.49 16.21 21.68
CA ASP A 120 11.49 16.78 22.60
C ASP A 120 10.91 17.42 23.86
N LYS A 121 9.65 17.84 23.82
CA LYS A 121 8.95 18.43 24.98
C LYS A 121 8.56 17.40 26.04
N ASP A 122 8.47 16.12 25.67
CA ASP A 122 8.18 15.04 26.62
C ASP A 122 9.49 14.45 27.16
N PRO A 123 9.72 14.44 28.49
CA PRO A 123 10.96 13.94 29.08
C PRO A 123 11.22 12.45 28.78
N ARG A 124 10.20 11.68 28.42
CA ARG A 124 10.33 10.27 28.03
C ARG A 124 11.13 10.09 26.73
N SER A 125 11.19 11.11 25.86
CA SER A 125 12.00 11.10 24.64
C SER A 125 13.48 10.81 24.92
N LYS A 126 13.99 11.20 26.10
CA LYS A 126 15.37 10.97 26.52
C LYS A 126 15.70 9.51 26.86
N LEU A 127 14.69 8.65 26.95
CA LEU A 127 14.87 7.22 27.24
C LEU A 127 15.03 6.39 25.96
N ILE A 128 14.60 6.92 24.81
CA ILE A 128 14.56 6.16 23.56
C ILE A 128 15.97 5.80 23.10
N THR A 129 16.19 4.52 22.81
CA THR A 129 17.43 3.99 22.24
C THR A 129 17.17 3.40 20.84
N ALA A 130 18.23 3.13 20.08
CA ALA A 130 18.10 2.45 18.79
C ALA A 130 17.49 1.04 18.93
N ARG A 131 17.83 0.29 20.00
CA ARG A 131 17.21 -1.00 20.31
C ARG A 131 15.70 -0.87 20.44
N MET A 132 15.23 0.08 21.24
CA MET A 132 13.79 0.31 21.47
C MET A 132 13.03 0.69 20.19
N VAL A 133 13.70 1.34 19.24
CA VAL A 133 13.11 1.59 17.92
C VAL A 133 13.01 0.29 17.13
N LEU A 134 14.11 -0.48 17.04
CA LEU A 134 14.18 -1.69 16.22
C LEU A 134 13.27 -2.81 16.74
N ASP A 135 12.98 -2.86 18.04
CA ASP A 135 12.09 -3.84 18.65
C ASP A 135 10.69 -3.31 18.98
N HIS A 136 10.39 -2.06 18.56
CA HIS A 136 9.09 -1.42 18.75
C HIS A 136 8.67 -1.23 20.23
N THR A 137 9.59 -0.88 21.11
CA THR A 137 9.32 -0.59 22.52
C THR A 137 9.43 0.90 22.88
N THR A 138 9.43 1.80 21.89
CA THR A 138 9.57 3.26 22.13
C THR A 138 8.40 3.90 22.86
N GLY A 139 7.23 3.29 22.86
CA GLY A 139 5.99 3.93 23.32
C GLY A 139 5.41 4.97 22.37
N LEU A 140 6.03 5.20 21.21
CA LEU A 140 5.48 6.07 20.17
C LEU A 140 4.38 5.34 19.38
N PRO A 141 3.36 6.06 18.86
CA PRO A 141 2.34 5.48 17.99
C PRO A 141 2.93 4.99 16.66
N ASN A 142 2.16 4.22 15.89
CA ASN A 142 2.57 3.87 14.53
C ASN A 142 2.67 5.13 13.66
N TRP A 143 1.61 5.94 13.66
CA TRP A 143 1.57 7.27 13.05
C TRP A 143 0.83 8.23 13.98
N GLY A 144 1.18 9.51 13.97
CA GLY A 144 0.55 10.50 14.84
C GLY A 144 0.76 11.94 14.37
N GLY A 145 0.03 12.85 15.01
CA GLY A 145 0.13 14.29 14.81
C GLY A 145 1.40 14.90 15.40
N THR A 146 1.46 16.22 15.45
CA THR A 146 2.54 16.97 16.11
C THR A 146 1.92 17.82 17.22
N PRO A 147 2.34 17.66 18.50
CA PRO A 147 3.35 16.72 18.99
C PRO A 147 2.88 15.27 18.96
N LEU A 148 3.83 14.32 18.98
CA LEU A 148 3.54 12.90 19.19
C LEU A 148 3.28 12.63 20.66
N GLU A 149 2.25 11.85 20.95
CA GLU A 149 1.92 11.42 22.30
C GLU A 149 2.52 10.04 22.58
N PHE A 150 3.20 9.90 23.71
CA PHE A 150 3.68 8.61 24.17
C PHE A 150 2.53 7.80 24.77
N LEU A 151 2.35 6.58 24.30
CA LEU A 151 1.33 5.64 24.78
C LEU A 151 1.71 4.98 26.11
N PHE A 152 3.03 4.87 26.38
CA PHE A 152 3.61 4.33 27.62
C PHE A 152 5.09 4.74 27.73
N THR A 153 5.74 4.35 28.82
CA THR A 153 7.18 4.63 29.03
C THR A 153 8.04 3.77 28.09
N PRO A 154 9.01 4.36 27.35
CA PRO A 154 9.92 3.60 26.50
C PRO A 154 10.55 2.40 27.22
N GLY A 155 10.55 1.24 26.56
CA GLY A 155 11.04 -0.03 27.09
C GLY A 155 10.00 -0.87 27.84
N GLU A 156 8.79 -0.36 28.10
CA GLU A 156 7.79 -1.06 28.92
C GLU A 156 7.14 -2.24 28.20
N LYS A 157 6.77 -2.08 26.95
CA LYS A 157 6.08 -3.12 26.15
C LYS A 157 6.18 -2.88 24.66
N PHE A 158 5.78 -3.88 23.89
CA PHE A 158 5.68 -3.79 22.44
C PHE A 158 4.53 -2.86 22.02
N ASN A 159 4.80 -1.99 21.04
CA ASN A 159 3.81 -1.28 20.25
C ASN A 159 4.41 -0.88 18.91
N TYR A 160 3.91 -1.47 17.83
CA TYR A 160 4.43 -1.22 16.50
C TYR A 160 4.44 0.27 16.17
N SER A 161 5.60 0.83 15.76
CA SER A 161 5.78 2.26 15.57
C SER A 161 6.58 2.58 14.30
N GLY A 162 5.93 3.22 13.32
CA GLY A 162 6.59 3.87 12.19
C GLY A 162 7.32 5.13 12.63
N GLU A 163 6.71 5.93 13.51
CA GLU A 163 7.29 7.17 14.04
C GLU A 163 8.64 6.95 14.74
N GLY A 164 8.80 5.82 15.43
CA GLY A 164 10.09 5.44 16.00
C GLY A 164 11.17 5.26 14.93
N TYR A 165 10.84 4.58 13.83
CA TYR A 165 11.76 4.39 12.70
C TYR A 165 12.12 5.70 12.00
N VAL A 166 11.14 6.60 11.81
CA VAL A 166 11.40 7.94 11.28
C VAL A 166 12.34 8.73 12.19
N TYR A 167 12.13 8.70 13.51
CA TYR A 167 13.02 9.35 14.46
C TYR A 167 14.44 8.79 14.39
N LEU A 168 14.62 7.46 14.40
CA LEU A 168 15.95 6.85 14.29
C LEU A 168 16.60 7.16 12.95
N GLN A 169 15.85 7.19 11.85
CA GLN A 169 16.36 7.63 10.55
C GLN A 169 16.97 9.03 10.64
N LYS A 170 16.25 9.99 11.22
CA LYS A 170 16.75 11.37 11.35
C LYS A 170 18.01 11.46 12.19
N VAL A 171 18.11 10.67 13.28
CA VAL A 171 19.34 10.57 14.08
C VAL A 171 20.48 9.98 13.25
N VAL A 172 20.25 8.91 12.51
CA VAL A 172 21.26 8.26 11.66
C VAL A 172 21.72 9.18 10.53
N GLU A 173 20.81 9.89 9.87
CA GLU A 173 21.13 10.89 8.85
C GLU A 173 22.00 12.02 9.45
N HIS A 174 21.65 12.51 10.64
CA HIS A 174 22.42 13.53 11.35
C HIS A 174 23.85 13.06 11.68
N VAL A 175 23.99 11.88 12.25
CA VAL A 175 25.30 11.34 12.67
C VAL A 175 26.22 11.01 11.50
N THR A 176 25.63 10.50 10.40
CA THR A 176 26.42 10.05 9.24
C THR A 176 26.63 11.15 8.19
N GLY A 177 25.81 12.21 8.21
CA GLY A 177 25.76 13.23 7.16
C GLY A 177 25.25 12.70 5.81
N LYS A 178 24.59 11.54 5.78
CA LYS A 178 24.08 10.89 4.57
C LYS A 178 22.58 10.70 4.66
N SER A 179 21.88 10.80 3.52
CA SER A 179 20.47 10.48 3.44
C SER A 179 20.22 8.98 3.58
N LEU A 180 18.96 8.59 3.85
CA LEU A 180 18.55 7.18 3.89
C LEU A 180 18.88 6.46 2.57
N GLU A 181 18.61 7.09 1.42
CA GLU A 181 18.93 6.52 0.11
C GLU A 181 20.42 6.27 -0.06
N GLU A 182 21.28 7.25 0.29
CA GLU A 182 22.74 7.10 0.19
C GLU A 182 23.25 5.96 1.08
N LEU A 183 22.72 5.83 2.29
CA LEU A 183 23.05 4.73 3.19
C LEU A 183 22.57 3.40 2.64
N ALA A 184 21.35 3.33 2.12
CA ALA A 184 20.80 2.12 1.54
C ALA A 184 21.60 1.64 0.31
N GLN A 185 21.97 2.56 -0.57
CA GLN A 185 22.83 2.25 -1.71
C GLN A 185 24.20 1.70 -1.24
N GLN A 186 24.85 2.38 -0.28
CA GLN A 186 26.17 2.00 0.20
C GLN A 186 26.16 0.67 0.97
N GLU A 187 25.17 0.45 1.84
CA GLU A 187 25.18 -0.62 2.82
C GLU A 187 24.42 -1.86 2.35
N VAL A 188 23.46 -1.71 1.43
CA VAL A 188 22.52 -2.78 1.06
C VAL A 188 22.48 -2.97 -0.46
N PHE A 189 22.00 -1.97 -1.22
CA PHE A 189 21.60 -2.22 -2.59
C PHE A 189 22.78 -2.56 -3.50
N VAL A 190 23.85 -1.77 -3.48
CA VAL A 190 25.04 -2.04 -4.30
C VAL A 190 25.76 -3.33 -3.84
N PRO A 191 26.07 -3.55 -2.53
CA PRO A 191 26.72 -4.76 -2.08
C PRO A 191 25.96 -6.04 -2.36
N LEU A 192 24.61 -5.99 -2.29
CA LEU A 192 23.76 -7.16 -2.46
C LEU A 192 23.18 -7.28 -3.88
N LYS A 193 23.56 -6.38 -4.79
CA LYS A 193 23.09 -6.34 -6.18
C LYS A 193 21.58 -6.22 -6.31
N MET A 194 20.99 -5.38 -5.46
CA MET A 194 19.57 -5.02 -5.50
C MET A 194 19.39 -3.82 -6.48
N GLU A 195 19.48 -4.13 -7.78
CA GLU A 195 19.59 -3.11 -8.84
C GLU A 195 18.27 -2.35 -9.09
N HIS A 196 17.16 -2.93 -8.64
CA HIS A 196 15.80 -2.39 -8.76
C HIS A 196 15.22 -1.97 -7.39
N SER A 197 16.06 -1.39 -6.52
CA SER A 197 15.65 -0.98 -5.17
C SER A 197 16.06 0.45 -4.86
N THR A 198 15.14 1.23 -4.25
CA THR A 198 15.40 2.62 -3.84
C THR A 198 14.41 3.05 -2.74
N PHE A 199 14.86 3.90 -1.82
CA PHE A 199 13.97 4.59 -0.88
C PHE A 199 13.43 5.91 -1.43
N ARG A 200 13.96 6.35 -2.59
CA ARG A 200 13.63 7.64 -3.19
C ARG A 200 12.80 7.47 -4.46
N TRP A 201 11.53 7.85 -4.39
CA TRP A 201 10.73 7.97 -5.60
C TRP A 201 11.24 9.11 -6.51
N ARG A 202 11.22 8.89 -7.81
CA ARG A 202 11.54 9.88 -8.84
C ARG A 202 10.62 9.67 -10.03
N PRO A 203 10.19 10.74 -10.73
CA PRO A 203 9.27 10.65 -11.87
C PRO A 203 9.70 9.65 -12.97
N ILE A 204 11.02 9.48 -13.16
CA ILE A 204 11.56 8.51 -14.13
C ILE A 204 11.18 7.06 -13.82
N LEU A 205 10.84 6.75 -12.57
CA LEU A 205 10.44 5.40 -12.14
C LEU A 205 8.95 5.11 -12.40
N ALA A 206 8.14 6.11 -12.74
CA ALA A 206 6.70 5.97 -12.86
C ALA A 206 6.27 4.85 -13.85
N ASN A 207 7.01 4.67 -14.95
CA ASN A 207 6.73 3.63 -15.93
C ASN A 207 7.11 2.21 -15.48
N GLN A 208 7.95 2.08 -14.45
CA GLN A 208 8.37 0.80 -13.88
C GLN A 208 7.53 0.41 -12.68
N LEU A 209 6.81 1.36 -12.08
CA LEU A 209 6.06 1.17 -10.85
C LEU A 209 4.66 0.63 -11.14
N VAL A 210 4.19 -0.26 -10.27
CA VAL A 210 2.80 -0.70 -10.29
C VAL A 210 1.87 0.42 -9.79
N ILE A 211 0.64 0.39 -10.26
CA ILE A 211 -0.46 1.20 -9.74
C ILE A 211 -1.28 0.31 -8.81
N GLY A 212 -1.51 0.78 -7.60
CA GLY A 212 -2.27 0.05 -6.60
C GLY A 212 -3.77 0.08 -6.88
N LYS A 213 -4.48 -0.98 -6.49
CA LYS A 213 -5.92 -1.12 -6.61
C LYS A 213 -6.55 -1.14 -5.22
N LEU A 214 -7.52 -0.26 -4.98
CA LEU A 214 -8.34 -0.27 -3.77
C LEU A 214 -9.45 -1.33 -3.82
N GLU A 215 -10.04 -1.67 -2.69
CA GLU A 215 -11.25 -2.51 -2.59
C GLU A 215 -12.45 -1.92 -3.35
N THR A 216 -12.45 -0.61 -3.55
CA THR A 216 -13.44 0.13 -4.36
C THR A 216 -13.16 0.11 -5.87
N ASP A 217 -12.10 -0.60 -6.29
CA ASP A 217 -11.58 -0.66 -7.66
C ASP A 217 -11.04 0.70 -8.18
N GLU A 218 -10.67 1.58 -7.26
CA GLU A 218 -9.97 2.82 -7.60
C GLU A 218 -8.48 2.56 -7.74
N ALA A 219 -7.85 3.26 -8.68
CA ALA A 219 -6.41 3.20 -8.89
C ALA A 219 -5.68 4.22 -8.02
N ILE A 220 -4.66 3.79 -7.30
CA ILE A 220 -3.81 4.64 -6.47
C ILE A 220 -2.38 4.56 -6.99
N PRO A 221 -1.83 5.68 -7.51
CA PRO A 221 -0.40 5.75 -7.84
C PRO A 221 0.44 5.83 -6.57
N TRP A 222 1.68 5.40 -6.66
CA TRP A 222 2.67 5.70 -5.66
C TRP A 222 3.42 6.97 -6.08
N ASP A 223 3.27 8.04 -5.31
CA ASP A 223 3.91 9.34 -5.54
C ASP A 223 4.53 9.93 -4.27
N PHE A 224 4.85 9.09 -3.31
CA PHE A 224 5.42 9.50 -2.02
C PHE A 224 6.84 10.03 -2.21
N PRO A 225 7.08 11.35 -2.11
CA PRO A 225 8.33 11.98 -2.51
C PRO A 225 9.42 11.94 -1.45
N TYR A 226 9.11 11.46 -0.24
CA TYR A 226 10.02 11.49 0.90
C TYR A 226 10.68 10.13 1.13
N GLU A 227 11.94 10.16 1.56
CA GLU A 227 12.63 8.99 2.07
C GLU A 227 12.15 8.70 3.50
N ASP A 228 11.61 7.52 3.73
CA ASP A 228 11.02 7.08 4.98
C ASP A 228 11.43 5.64 5.29
N ALA A 229 12.19 5.47 6.37
CA ALA A 229 12.69 4.17 6.79
C ALA A 229 11.57 3.19 7.21
N ALA A 230 10.38 3.70 7.49
CA ALA A 230 9.25 2.88 7.88
C ALA A 230 8.43 2.34 6.69
N SER A 231 8.50 3.00 5.47
CA SER A 231 7.49 2.73 4.47
C SER A 231 7.84 2.98 3.00
N SER A 232 8.92 3.72 2.66
CA SER A 232 9.10 4.23 1.29
C SER A 232 9.93 3.35 0.35
N LEU A 233 10.36 2.16 0.76
CA LEU A 233 11.13 1.27 -0.11
C LEU A 233 10.32 0.86 -1.34
N LEU A 234 10.87 1.12 -2.51
CA LEU A 234 10.45 0.56 -3.79
C LEU A 234 11.43 -0.56 -4.15
N THR A 235 10.92 -1.73 -4.52
CA THR A 235 11.76 -2.91 -4.81
C THR A 235 11.02 -3.93 -5.66
N THR A 236 11.71 -5.03 -6.01
CA THR A 236 11.15 -6.24 -6.62
C THR A 236 11.22 -7.41 -5.64
N ALA A 237 10.47 -8.48 -5.87
CA ALA A 237 10.58 -9.68 -5.04
C ALA A 237 11.97 -10.35 -5.16
N ASP A 238 12.59 -10.30 -6.35
CA ASP A 238 13.96 -10.78 -6.60
C ASP A 238 14.98 -10.03 -5.73
N ASP A 239 14.98 -8.70 -5.77
CA ASP A 239 15.93 -7.90 -4.99
C ASP A 239 15.74 -8.12 -3.49
N TYR A 240 14.49 -8.15 -3.03
CA TYR A 240 14.24 -8.42 -1.61
C TYR A 240 14.65 -9.85 -1.22
N ALA A 241 14.49 -10.83 -2.09
CA ALA A 241 14.97 -12.19 -1.85
C ALA A 241 16.51 -12.27 -1.79
N LYS A 242 17.25 -11.49 -2.60
CA LYS A 242 18.72 -11.35 -2.47
C LYS A 242 19.10 -10.83 -1.08
N PHE A 243 18.35 -9.84 -0.56
CA PHE A 243 18.54 -9.35 0.80
C PHE A 243 18.34 -10.45 1.84
N ILE A 244 17.26 -11.23 1.76
CA ILE A 244 16.99 -12.35 2.66
C ILE A 244 18.08 -13.44 2.59
N VAL A 245 18.50 -13.79 1.38
CA VAL A 245 19.61 -14.75 1.17
C VAL A 245 20.90 -14.26 1.82
N ALA A 246 21.24 -12.97 1.67
CA ALA A 246 22.40 -12.37 2.30
C ALA A 246 22.31 -12.41 3.83
N LEU A 247 21.14 -12.09 4.39
CA LEU A 247 20.89 -12.18 5.83
C LEU A 247 21.06 -13.61 6.35
N MET A 248 20.47 -14.61 5.69
CA MET A 248 20.62 -16.02 6.08
C MET A 248 22.08 -16.50 6.09
N ASN A 249 22.93 -15.87 5.28
CA ASN A 249 24.36 -16.16 5.20
C ASN A 249 25.22 -15.30 6.13
N GLY A 250 24.59 -14.43 6.95
CA GLY A 250 25.31 -13.53 7.87
C GLY A 250 26.17 -12.47 7.18
N VAL A 251 25.87 -12.16 5.90
CA VAL A 251 26.65 -11.20 5.12
C VAL A 251 26.58 -9.83 5.77
N GLY A 252 27.73 -9.18 5.93
CA GLY A 252 27.85 -7.78 6.30
C GLY A 252 27.69 -7.44 7.79
N LEU A 253 27.36 -8.41 8.66
CA LEU A 253 27.26 -8.21 10.10
C LEU A 253 28.30 -9.06 10.85
N LYS A 254 28.78 -8.55 11.97
CA LYS A 254 29.54 -9.35 12.93
C LYS A 254 28.64 -10.44 13.52
N GLN A 255 29.22 -11.58 13.87
CA GLN A 255 28.47 -12.73 14.40
C GLN A 255 27.60 -12.38 15.61
N ALA A 256 28.11 -11.55 16.53
CA ALA A 256 27.36 -11.14 17.71
C ALA A 256 26.13 -10.28 17.36
N THR A 257 26.27 -9.35 16.42
CA THR A 257 25.18 -8.47 15.96
C THR A 257 24.14 -9.26 15.16
N PHE A 258 24.62 -10.18 14.31
CA PHE A 258 23.75 -11.11 13.59
C PHE A 258 22.90 -11.97 14.54
N GLN A 259 23.50 -12.49 15.61
CA GLN A 259 22.76 -13.26 16.62
C GLN A 259 21.74 -12.41 17.37
N GLN A 260 22.07 -11.15 17.70
CA GLN A 260 21.14 -10.24 18.36
C GLN A 260 19.95 -9.88 17.47
N MET A 261 20.16 -9.73 16.15
CA MET A 261 19.10 -9.36 15.20
C MET A 261 17.90 -10.30 15.29
N TRP A 262 18.14 -11.61 15.41
CA TRP A 262 17.12 -12.64 15.47
C TRP A 262 16.95 -13.28 16.86
N SER A 263 17.41 -12.59 17.91
CA SER A 263 17.09 -12.95 19.28
C SER A 263 15.84 -12.21 19.74
N PRO A 264 14.93 -12.87 20.48
CA PRO A 264 13.78 -12.19 21.07
C PRO A 264 14.21 -11.03 21.95
N GLN A 265 13.76 -9.81 21.62
CA GLN A 265 13.97 -8.61 22.43
C GLN A 265 12.74 -8.34 23.30
N VAL A 266 11.56 -8.50 22.73
CA VAL A 266 10.28 -8.28 23.41
C VAL A 266 9.27 -9.36 22.98
N ALA A 267 8.48 -9.85 23.91
CA ALA A 267 7.38 -10.76 23.61
C ALA A 267 6.19 -9.98 23.02
N VAL A 268 5.44 -10.65 22.12
CA VAL A 268 4.22 -10.09 21.49
C VAL A 268 3.05 -11.06 21.75
N PRO A 269 2.54 -11.13 23.00
CA PRO A 269 1.56 -12.14 23.40
C PRO A 269 0.24 -12.07 22.63
N GLU A 270 -0.16 -10.88 22.20
CA GLU A 270 -1.37 -10.63 21.41
C GLU A 270 -1.35 -11.32 20.05
N LYS A 271 -0.17 -11.64 19.52
CA LYS A 271 0.01 -12.41 18.26
C LYS A 271 0.09 -13.92 18.47
N GLY A 272 0.08 -14.37 19.70
CA GLY A 272 0.07 -15.79 20.07
C GLY A 272 1.33 -16.25 20.81
N PRO A 273 1.29 -17.49 21.32
CA PRO A 273 2.42 -18.06 22.07
C PRO A 273 3.63 -18.27 21.16
N GLY A 274 4.83 -17.95 21.66
CA GLY A 274 6.08 -18.10 20.91
C GLY A 274 6.37 -17.00 19.91
N VAL A 275 5.52 -15.96 19.87
CA VAL A 275 5.74 -14.78 19.03
C VAL A 275 6.47 -13.71 19.82
N SER A 276 7.50 -13.15 19.22
CA SER A 276 8.31 -12.06 19.77
C SER A 276 8.78 -11.13 18.65
N PHE A 277 9.43 -10.03 19.03
CA PHE A 277 10.08 -9.17 18.06
C PHE A 277 11.58 -9.10 18.35
N GLY A 278 12.39 -9.17 17.30
CA GLY A 278 13.84 -8.97 17.31
C GLY A 278 14.22 -7.57 16.88
N LEU A 279 15.41 -7.37 16.35
CA LEU A 279 15.84 -6.07 15.84
C LEU A 279 15.41 -5.92 14.38
N GLY A 280 14.20 -5.38 14.17
CA GLY A 280 13.59 -5.14 12.86
C GLY A 280 12.79 -6.31 12.30
N TRP A 281 12.56 -7.39 13.06
CA TRP A 281 11.90 -8.60 12.58
C TRP A 281 10.90 -9.15 13.60
N GLY A 282 9.74 -9.56 13.13
CA GLY A 282 8.89 -10.48 13.85
C GLY A 282 9.56 -11.86 13.91
N LEU A 283 9.46 -12.52 15.05
CA LEU A 283 10.04 -13.83 15.31
C LEU A 283 8.95 -14.78 15.78
N GLU A 284 8.94 -15.98 15.22
CA GLU A 284 7.96 -17.01 15.54
C GLU A 284 8.66 -18.36 15.71
N GLN A 285 8.33 -19.05 16.80
CA GLN A 285 8.89 -20.38 17.08
C GLN A 285 7.83 -21.44 16.77
N ILE A 286 8.05 -22.24 15.74
CA ILE A 286 7.11 -23.29 15.30
C ILE A 286 7.86 -24.60 15.07
N GLY A 287 7.38 -25.67 15.68
CA GLY A 287 7.92 -27.02 15.45
C GLY A 287 9.42 -27.16 15.72
N GLY A 288 9.96 -26.36 16.64
CA GLY A 288 11.39 -26.33 16.96
C GLY A 288 12.25 -25.48 16.02
N SER A 289 11.65 -24.88 14.98
CA SER A 289 12.34 -23.96 14.05
C SER A 289 11.94 -22.52 14.31
N LYS A 290 12.89 -21.59 14.16
CA LYS A 290 12.67 -20.16 14.24
C LYS A 290 12.39 -19.61 12.85
N TYR A 291 11.25 -18.90 12.72
CA TYR A 291 10.91 -18.13 11.55
C TYR A 291 11.09 -16.65 11.83
N ILE A 292 11.60 -15.92 10.84
CA ILE A 292 11.61 -14.46 10.80
C ILE A 292 10.56 -14.01 9.79
N TYR A 293 9.86 -12.93 10.09
CA TYR A 293 8.82 -12.41 9.18
C TYR A 293 8.66 -10.91 9.29
N HIS A 294 8.09 -10.32 8.25
CA HIS A 294 7.57 -8.95 8.27
C HIS A 294 6.49 -8.79 7.21
N GLY A 295 5.43 -8.06 7.54
CA GLY A 295 4.37 -7.66 6.59
C GLY A 295 4.58 -6.23 6.09
N GLY A 296 4.07 -5.96 4.89
CA GLY A 296 4.03 -4.64 4.27
C GLY A 296 2.59 -4.23 3.93
N ASN A 297 2.19 -3.03 4.36
CA ASN A 297 0.86 -2.49 4.11
C ASN A 297 0.94 -0.96 3.90
N ASN A 298 0.83 -0.52 2.65
CA ASN A 298 0.64 0.86 2.24
C ASN A 298 -0.64 0.94 1.40
N VAL A 299 -1.79 0.94 2.08
CA VAL A 299 -3.13 0.99 1.47
C VAL A 299 -3.26 -0.05 0.33
N ALA A 300 -3.06 0.34 -0.91
CA ALA A 300 -3.20 -0.51 -2.11
C ALA A 300 -1.90 -1.25 -2.52
N PHE A 301 -0.87 -1.26 -1.66
CA PHE A 301 0.39 -1.97 -1.87
C PHE A 301 0.66 -2.87 -0.68
N LYS A 302 0.73 -4.15 -0.93
CA LYS A 302 0.87 -5.17 0.11
C LYS A 302 2.05 -6.08 -0.20
N GLY A 303 2.58 -6.70 0.83
CA GLY A 303 3.63 -7.70 0.66
C GLY A 303 3.98 -8.34 1.99
N ALA A 304 4.65 -9.47 1.91
CA ALA A 304 5.19 -10.12 3.09
C ALA A 304 6.46 -10.90 2.76
N VAL A 305 7.23 -11.09 3.81
CA VAL A 305 8.38 -11.99 3.83
C VAL A 305 8.26 -12.91 5.03
N ILE A 306 8.52 -14.18 4.79
CA ILE A 306 8.74 -15.19 5.83
C ILE A 306 9.98 -16.01 5.46
N ALA A 307 10.83 -16.31 6.43
CA ALA A 307 11.98 -17.14 6.19
C ALA A 307 12.36 -17.95 7.45
N CYS A 308 12.92 -19.12 7.22
CA CYS A 308 13.52 -19.97 8.25
C CYS A 308 15.02 -20.10 7.98
N PRO A 309 15.87 -19.33 8.69
CA PRO A 309 17.31 -19.37 8.48
C PRO A 309 17.94 -20.75 8.71
N GLU A 310 17.42 -21.51 9.67
CA GLU A 310 17.91 -22.85 10.00
C GLU A 310 17.68 -23.85 8.87
N LYS A 311 16.52 -23.74 8.19
CA LYS A 311 16.16 -24.55 7.02
C LYS A 311 16.67 -23.94 5.71
N ARG A 312 17.21 -22.71 5.77
CA ARG A 312 17.67 -21.95 4.60
C ARG A 312 16.60 -21.78 3.52
N GLN A 313 15.35 -21.57 3.96
CA GLN A 313 14.19 -21.41 3.09
C GLN A 313 13.43 -20.12 3.41
N GLY A 314 12.67 -19.62 2.45
CA GLY A 314 11.86 -18.43 2.61
C GLY A 314 11.05 -18.07 1.37
N LEU A 315 10.16 -17.13 1.57
CA LEU A 315 9.23 -16.59 0.58
C LEU A 315 9.15 -15.08 0.74
N VAL A 316 9.17 -14.38 -0.39
CA VAL A 316 8.85 -12.95 -0.49
C VAL A 316 7.79 -12.79 -1.55
N TYR A 317 6.75 -12.00 -1.29
CA TYR A 317 5.83 -11.56 -2.34
C TYR A 317 5.43 -10.10 -2.15
N LEU A 318 5.09 -9.45 -3.26
CA LEU A 318 4.62 -8.06 -3.36
C LEU A 318 3.39 -8.03 -4.28
N ALA A 319 2.38 -7.26 -3.91
CA ALA A 319 1.11 -7.17 -4.64
C ALA A 319 0.62 -5.71 -4.72
N ASN A 320 -0.03 -5.36 -5.82
CA ASN A 320 -0.58 -4.03 -6.07
C ASN A 320 -2.09 -3.96 -5.81
N SER A 321 -2.54 -4.52 -4.72
CA SER A 321 -3.96 -4.50 -4.31
C SER A 321 -4.09 -4.30 -2.81
N GLU A 322 -5.13 -3.58 -2.39
CA GLU A 322 -5.55 -3.49 -1.00
C GLU A 322 -5.87 -4.87 -0.42
N ASP A 323 -6.38 -5.76 -1.24
CA ASP A 323 -6.65 -7.17 -0.91
C ASP A 323 -5.41 -8.07 -0.91
N GLY A 324 -4.21 -7.53 -1.18
CA GLY A 324 -2.99 -8.31 -1.39
C GLY A 324 -2.57 -9.22 -0.25
N LEU A 325 -2.95 -8.90 1.01
CA LEU A 325 -2.69 -9.77 2.16
C LEU A 325 -3.76 -10.86 2.36
N THR A 326 -4.91 -10.78 1.69
CA THR A 326 -6.00 -11.76 1.90
C THR A 326 -5.62 -13.18 1.47
N ILE A 327 -4.64 -13.32 0.58
CA ILE A 327 -4.12 -14.61 0.11
C ILE A 327 -2.91 -15.09 0.90
N GLU A 328 -2.34 -14.29 1.81
CA GLU A 328 -1.07 -14.53 2.47
C GLU A 328 -0.99 -15.90 3.14
N SER A 329 -1.96 -16.22 4.00
CA SER A 329 -2.01 -17.49 4.72
C SER A 329 -2.05 -18.70 3.77
N ALA A 330 -2.88 -18.64 2.72
CA ALA A 330 -2.99 -19.72 1.75
C ALA A 330 -1.71 -19.85 0.90
N LEU A 331 -1.10 -18.73 0.52
CA LEU A 331 0.13 -18.69 -0.27
C LEU A 331 1.32 -19.26 0.51
N VAL A 332 1.53 -18.78 1.74
CA VAL A 332 2.61 -19.25 2.61
C VAL A 332 2.41 -20.74 2.92
N LYS A 333 1.20 -21.17 3.26
CA LYS A 333 0.90 -22.58 3.53
C LYS A 333 1.17 -23.50 2.34
N ALA A 334 0.89 -23.05 1.12
CA ALA A 334 1.12 -23.82 -0.10
C ALA A 334 2.60 -23.94 -0.47
N ILE A 335 3.43 -22.96 -0.15
CA ILE A 335 4.83 -22.88 -0.58
C ILE A 335 5.80 -23.25 0.55
N GLU A 336 5.62 -22.70 1.75
CA GLU A 336 6.49 -22.94 2.93
C GLU A 336 5.97 -24.04 3.84
N GLY A 337 4.65 -24.27 3.82
CA GLY A 337 3.98 -25.16 4.77
C GLY A 337 3.83 -24.54 6.15
N GLY A 338 3.08 -25.23 7.03
CA GLY A 338 2.87 -24.79 8.40
C GLY A 338 1.73 -23.74 8.56
N ASP A 339 1.42 -23.47 9.81
CA ASP A 339 0.55 -22.36 10.21
C ASP A 339 1.42 -21.34 10.94
N HIS A 340 1.31 -20.08 10.56
CA HIS A 340 2.13 -18.96 11.05
C HIS A 340 1.26 -17.89 11.70
N PRO A 341 0.73 -18.13 12.92
CA PRO A 341 -0.21 -17.22 13.59
C PRO A 341 0.39 -15.83 13.83
N GLY A 342 1.69 -15.73 14.08
CA GLY A 342 2.34 -14.43 14.28
C GLY A 342 2.35 -13.57 13.03
N LEU A 343 2.60 -14.15 11.87
CA LEU A 343 2.54 -13.45 10.58
C LEU A 343 1.10 -13.09 10.22
N PHE A 344 0.15 -14.01 10.40
CA PHE A 344 -1.24 -13.86 9.90
C PHE A 344 -2.19 -13.17 10.90
N SER A 345 -1.73 -12.78 12.10
CA SER A 345 -2.60 -12.25 13.16
C SER A 345 -3.41 -11.01 12.76
N ASP A 346 -2.85 -10.21 11.87
CA ASP A 346 -3.42 -8.92 11.47
C ASP A 346 -3.98 -8.95 10.03
N THR A 347 -4.11 -10.15 9.44
CA THR A 347 -4.54 -10.29 8.06
C THR A 347 -5.87 -11.01 7.94
N GLU A 348 -6.76 -10.46 7.13
CA GLU A 348 -8.04 -11.08 6.80
C GLU A 348 -7.87 -12.02 5.61
N SER A 349 -8.43 -13.24 5.69
CA SER A 349 -8.39 -14.20 4.58
C SER A 349 -9.43 -13.87 3.52
N TYR A 350 -9.15 -14.16 2.23
CA TYR A 350 -10.14 -14.11 1.15
C TYR A 350 -11.37 -15.01 1.41
N THR A 351 -11.29 -15.95 2.36
CA THR A 351 -12.39 -16.80 2.81
C THR A 351 -13.09 -16.27 4.05
N SER A 352 -12.71 -15.11 4.57
CA SER A 352 -13.36 -14.51 5.73
C SER A 352 -14.84 -14.19 5.44
N PRO A 353 -15.68 -14.14 6.47
CA PRO A 353 -17.07 -13.74 6.30
C PRO A 353 -17.23 -12.38 5.61
N ARG A 354 -16.34 -11.42 5.89
CA ARG A 354 -16.36 -10.08 5.28
C ARG A 354 -16.08 -10.14 3.77
N MET A 355 -15.02 -10.84 3.37
CA MET A 355 -14.65 -10.96 1.96
C MET A 355 -15.70 -11.74 1.15
N VAL A 356 -16.26 -12.79 1.74
CA VAL A 356 -17.35 -13.57 1.12
C VAL A 356 -18.60 -12.70 0.95
N ALA A 357 -19.00 -11.95 1.99
CA ALA A 357 -20.14 -11.04 1.92
C ALA A 357 -19.93 -9.91 0.91
N ARG A 358 -18.72 -9.30 0.85
CA ARG A 358 -18.37 -8.28 -0.15
C ARG A 358 -18.61 -8.80 -1.56
N ASN A 359 -18.02 -9.94 -1.87
CA ASN A 359 -18.12 -10.53 -3.21
C ASN A 359 -19.55 -10.94 -3.56
N GLU A 360 -20.31 -11.47 -2.60
CA GLU A 360 -21.74 -11.78 -2.80
C GLU A 360 -22.56 -10.51 -3.09
N LEU A 361 -22.35 -9.44 -2.32
CA LEU A 361 -23.07 -8.17 -2.53
C LEU A 361 -22.73 -7.54 -3.88
N ILE A 362 -21.44 -7.49 -4.25
CA ILE A 362 -21.02 -6.97 -5.57
C ILE A 362 -21.71 -7.77 -6.66
N ARG A 363 -21.70 -9.10 -6.59
CA ARG A 363 -22.37 -9.97 -7.58
C ARG A 363 -23.87 -9.70 -7.67
N LEU A 364 -24.56 -9.63 -6.55
CA LEU A 364 -26.01 -9.36 -6.50
C LEU A 364 -26.37 -8.04 -7.19
N PHE A 365 -25.65 -6.95 -6.87
CA PHE A 365 -25.93 -5.64 -7.46
C PHE A 365 -25.44 -5.48 -8.90
N THR A 366 -24.61 -6.39 -9.40
CA THR A 366 -24.15 -6.38 -10.81
C THR A 366 -24.99 -7.29 -11.72
N GLU A 367 -25.47 -8.42 -11.21
CA GLU A 367 -26.16 -9.46 -11.99
C GLU A 367 -27.68 -9.43 -11.84
N ASP A 368 -28.20 -9.13 -10.65
CA ASP A 368 -29.62 -9.14 -10.36
C ASP A 368 -30.31 -7.80 -10.66
N ASN A 369 -31.65 -7.80 -10.69
CA ASN A 369 -32.38 -6.55 -10.71
C ASN A 369 -32.27 -5.85 -9.34
N LEU A 370 -32.20 -4.51 -9.34
CA LEU A 370 -31.96 -3.69 -8.17
C LEU A 370 -32.89 -3.98 -6.98
N LYS A 371 -34.18 -4.24 -7.26
CA LYS A 371 -35.16 -4.52 -6.20
C LYS A 371 -34.85 -5.81 -5.47
N GLU A 372 -34.46 -6.85 -6.18
CA GLU A 372 -34.10 -8.15 -5.61
C GLU A 372 -32.77 -8.08 -4.87
N ALA A 373 -31.77 -7.38 -5.44
CA ALA A 373 -30.49 -7.13 -4.81
C ALA A 373 -30.63 -6.41 -3.46
N LEU A 374 -31.47 -5.35 -3.41
CA LEU A 374 -31.76 -4.62 -2.16
C LEU A 374 -32.48 -5.51 -1.14
N ARG A 375 -33.46 -6.35 -1.58
CA ARG A 375 -34.14 -7.27 -0.69
C ARG A 375 -33.11 -8.24 -0.04
N ARG A 376 -32.27 -8.83 -0.85
CA ARG A 376 -31.25 -9.79 -0.37
C ARG A 376 -30.17 -9.13 0.49
N TYR A 377 -29.76 -7.91 0.16
CA TYR A 377 -28.86 -7.10 1.00
C TYR A 377 -29.42 -6.94 2.42
N ARG A 378 -30.71 -6.54 2.53
CA ARG A 378 -31.35 -6.35 3.83
C ARG A 378 -31.44 -7.63 4.65
N GLU A 379 -31.70 -8.78 4.00
CA GLU A 379 -31.71 -10.10 4.63
C GLU A 379 -30.31 -10.46 5.15
N LEU A 380 -29.30 -10.39 4.28
CA LEU A 380 -27.90 -10.69 4.65
C LEU A 380 -27.42 -9.80 5.79
N ARG A 381 -27.75 -8.51 5.74
CA ARG A 381 -27.41 -7.59 6.82
C ARG A 381 -28.10 -7.97 8.15
N ALA A 382 -29.36 -8.36 8.11
CA ALA A 382 -30.07 -8.81 9.32
C ALA A 382 -29.48 -10.11 9.90
N GLU A 383 -29.02 -11.02 9.03
CA GLU A 383 -28.34 -12.26 9.42
C GLU A 383 -26.93 -12.02 9.96
N GLN A 384 -26.19 -11.05 9.39
CA GLN A 384 -24.77 -10.79 9.65
C GLN A 384 -24.46 -9.30 9.92
N PRO A 385 -25.07 -8.68 10.93
CA PRO A 385 -24.99 -7.22 11.14
C PRO A 385 -23.58 -6.70 11.48
N LYS A 386 -22.70 -7.59 11.99
CA LYS A 386 -21.31 -7.24 12.31
C LYS A 386 -20.36 -7.39 11.10
N VAL A 387 -20.77 -8.14 10.10
CA VAL A 387 -20.00 -8.36 8.87
C VAL A 387 -20.37 -7.32 7.83
N ILE A 388 -21.67 -7.12 7.61
CA ILE A 388 -22.19 -6.09 6.68
C ILE A 388 -22.39 -4.80 7.49
N ASP A 389 -21.28 -4.20 7.82
CA ASP A 389 -21.18 -2.95 8.56
C ASP A 389 -21.23 -1.71 7.64
N GLU A 390 -20.99 -0.55 8.20
CA GLU A 390 -20.95 0.73 7.50
C GLU A 390 -19.89 0.75 6.40
N ASP A 391 -18.68 0.27 6.75
CA ASP A 391 -17.53 0.34 5.85
C ASP A 391 -17.67 -0.63 4.68
N LEU A 392 -18.10 -1.87 4.91
CA LEU A 392 -18.38 -2.82 3.83
C LEU A 392 -19.45 -2.31 2.87
N THR A 393 -20.53 -1.72 3.41
CA THR A 393 -21.61 -1.14 2.59
C THR A 393 -21.10 0.04 1.76
N ARG A 394 -20.23 0.87 2.34
CA ARG A 394 -19.56 1.98 1.65
C ARG A 394 -18.69 1.48 0.49
N ILE A 395 -17.86 0.45 0.75
CA ILE A 395 -17.00 -0.16 -0.27
C ILE A 395 -17.81 -0.68 -1.44
N VAL A 396 -18.88 -1.42 -1.17
CA VAL A 396 -19.78 -1.94 -2.24
C VAL A 396 -20.41 -0.81 -3.03
N GLY A 397 -20.90 0.25 -2.37
CA GLY A 397 -21.49 1.41 -3.06
C GLY A 397 -20.47 2.11 -3.98
N ARG A 398 -19.26 2.32 -3.50
CA ARG A 398 -18.18 2.93 -4.29
C ARG A 398 -17.74 2.03 -5.45
N TYR A 399 -17.57 0.73 -5.21
CA TYR A 399 -17.26 -0.24 -6.26
C TYR A 399 -18.27 -0.18 -7.41
N LEU A 400 -19.57 -0.21 -7.07
CA LEU A 400 -20.65 -0.14 -8.07
C LEU A 400 -20.62 1.15 -8.90
N GLY A 401 -20.39 2.28 -8.25
CA GLY A 401 -20.26 3.57 -8.95
C GLY A 401 -19.07 3.60 -9.89
N ASN A 402 -17.92 3.11 -9.48
CA ASN A 402 -16.72 3.05 -10.32
C ASN A 402 -16.90 2.12 -11.53
N HIS A 403 -17.81 1.14 -11.43
CA HIS A 403 -18.19 0.25 -12.54
C HIS A 403 -19.40 0.75 -13.35
N GLY A 404 -19.81 2.00 -13.18
CA GLY A 404 -20.93 2.59 -13.92
C GLY A 404 -22.32 2.05 -13.53
N ARG A 405 -22.43 1.31 -12.41
CA ARG A 405 -23.69 0.84 -11.85
C ARG A 405 -24.33 1.94 -10.97
N LEU A 406 -24.57 3.11 -11.57
CA LEU A 406 -24.86 4.36 -10.86
C LEU A 406 -26.13 4.29 -10.01
N GLU A 407 -27.20 3.69 -10.52
CA GLU A 407 -28.47 3.53 -9.79
C GLU A 407 -28.30 2.61 -8.58
N ALA A 408 -27.56 1.51 -8.73
CA ALA A 408 -27.24 0.59 -7.64
C ALA A 408 -26.35 1.26 -6.60
N ALA A 409 -25.33 2.05 -7.01
CA ALA A 409 -24.46 2.80 -6.13
C ALA A 409 -25.27 3.75 -5.23
N ILE A 410 -26.16 4.58 -5.79
CA ILE A 410 -27.04 5.46 -5.02
C ILE A 410 -27.88 4.65 -4.04
N ALA A 411 -28.46 3.53 -4.48
CA ALA A 411 -29.35 2.72 -3.65
C ALA A 411 -28.60 2.12 -2.45
N VAL A 412 -27.39 1.60 -2.66
CA VAL A 412 -26.53 1.05 -1.58
C VAL A 412 -26.09 2.16 -0.64
N CYS A 413 -25.66 3.33 -1.14
CA CYS A 413 -25.29 4.47 -0.29
C CYS A 413 -26.49 4.98 0.54
N LYS A 414 -27.72 4.97 -0.01
CA LYS A 414 -28.93 5.29 0.77
C LYS A 414 -29.20 4.28 1.88
N GLU A 415 -29.03 2.97 1.61
CA GLU A 415 -29.13 1.94 2.65
C GLU A 415 -28.06 2.15 3.72
N ASN A 416 -26.85 2.58 3.34
CA ASN A 416 -25.77 2.89 4.29
C ASN A 416 -26.18 4.02 5.24
N VAL A 417 -26.62 5.16 4.72
CA VAL A 417 -27.10 6.30 5.52
C VAL A 417 -28.30 5.90 6.38
N HIS A 418 -29.25 5.12 5.85
CA HIS A 418 -30.41 4.63 6.60
C HIS A 418 -29.99 3.78 7.79
N ASN A 419 -29.04 2.87 7.60
CA ASN A 419 -28.58 1.94 8.64
C ASN A 419 -27.59 2.60 9.63
N PHE A 420 -26.86 3.65 9.18
CA PHE A 420 -25.85 4.34 9.98
C PHE A 420 -26.04 5.87 9.91
N PRO A 421 -27.17 6.38 10.42
CA PRO A 421 -27.55 7.80 10.25
C PRO A 421 -26.63 8.80 10.97
N LYS A 422 -25.72 8.32 11.82
CA LYS A 422 -24.71 9.14 12.51
C LYS A 422 -23.30 9.00 11.93
N SER A 423 -23.16 8.32 10.80
CA SER A 423 -21.86 8.17 10.14
C SER A 423 -21.66 9.26 9.07
N ALA A 424 -20.72 10.16 9.33
CA ALA A 424 -20.30 11.16 8.35
C ALA A 424 -19.77 10.50 7.05
N ARG A 425 -19.07 9.36 7.16
CA ARG A 425 -18.55 8.60 6.02
C ARG A 425 -19.65 8.00 5.15
N ALA A 426 -20.76 7.55 5.77
CA ALA A 426 -21.91 7.05 5.02
C ALA A 426 -22.59 8.18 4.23
N VAL A 427 -22.76 9.35 4.86
CA VAL A 427 -23.34 10.55 4.21
C VAL A 427 -22.43 11.05 3.10
N ASP A 428 -21.11 11.13 3.33
CA ASP A 428 -20.11 11.51 2.32
C ASP A 428 -20.18 10.60 1.06
N SER A 429 -20.32 9.30 1.26
CA SER A 429 -20.46 8.35 0.15
C SER A 429 -21.73 8.55 -0.66
N LEU A 430 -22.81 9.00 -0.02
CA LEU A 430 -24.06 9.34 -0.71
C LEU A 430 -23.93 10.65 -1.50
N ILE A 431 -23.25 11.66 -0.94
CA ILE A 431 -22.90 12.90 -1.68
C ILE A 431 -22.11 12.52 -2.95
N TRP A 432 -21.06 11.71 -2.78
CA TRP A 432 -20.26 11.24 -3.92
C TRP A 432 -21.10 10.53 -4.98
N ALA A 433 -22.02 9.63 -4.59
CA ALA A 433 -22.86 8.89 -5.53
C ALA A 433 -23.82 9.83 -6.30
N TYR A 434 -24.39 10.84 -5.64
CA TYR A 434 -25.22 11.86 -6.33
C TYR A 434 -24.42 12.69 -7.32
N VAL A 435 -23.22 13.07 -6.92
CA VAL A 435 -22.33 13.83 -7.78
C VAL A 435 -21.93 13.02 -9.02
N LEU A 436 -21.56 11.76 -8.83
CA LEU A 436 -21.20 10.85 -9.93
C LEU A 436 -22.33 10.69 -10.95
N THR A 437 -23.58 10.87 -10.52
CA THR A 437 -24.76 10.82 -11.39
C THR A 437 -25.22 12.17 -11.91
N GLY A 438 -24.50 13.26 -11.59
CA GLY A 438 -24.85 14.62 -11.96
C GLY A 438 -26.05 15.19 -11.16
N ASN A 439 -26.48 14.54 -10.09
CA ASN A 439 -27.60 15.01 -9.27
C ASN A 439 -27.11 15.97 -8.18
N LEU A 440 -26.62 17.13 -8.60
CA LEU A 440 -26.07 18.18 -7.75
C LEU A 440 -27.04 18.71 -6.68
N PRO A 441 -28.32 18.96 -6.97
CA PRO A 441 -29.25 19.42 -5.95
C PRO A 441 -29.36 18.46 -4.76
N LEU A 442 -29.41 17.15 -5.01
CA LEU A 442 -29.41 16.14 -3.93
C LEU A 442 -28.07 16.03 -3.23
N ALA A 443 -26.95 16.23 -3.92
CA ALA A 443 -25.65 16.28 -3.29
C ALA A 443 -25.54 17.44 -2.29
N ILE A 444 -25.97 18.64 -2.68
CA ILE A 444 -25.99 19.85 -1.84
C ILE A 444 -26.95 19.68 -0.64
N GLU A 445 -28.13 19.09 -0.86
CA GLU A 445 -29.06 18.78 0.24
C GLU A 445 -28.45 17.79 1.24
N THR A 446 -27.76 16.77 0.74
CA THR A 446 -27.10 15.73 1.55
C THR A 446 -25.90 16.31 2.34
N ASP A 447 -25.17 17.28 1.80
CA ASP A 447 -24.09 17.98 2.50
C ASP A 447 -24.60 18.70 3.77
N LYS A 448 -25.80 19.26 3.75
CA LYS A 448 -26.43 19.86 4.94
C LYS A 448 -26.63 18.82 6.04
N VAL A 449 -27.03 17.60 5.68
CA VAL A 449 -27.16 16.49 6.62
C VAL A 449 -25.80 16.10 7.20
N ALA A 450 -24.74 16.09 6.37
CA ALA A 450 -23.39 15.79 6.82
C ALA A 450 -22.91 16.73 7.94
N ARG A 451 -23.21 18.02 7.82
CA ARG A 451 -22.90 19.05 8.83
C ARG A 451 -23.62 18.84 10.17
N GLU A 452 -24.84 18.31 10.12
CA GLU A 452 -25.59 17.97 11.34
C GLU A 452 -25.02 16.72 12.02
N VAL A 453 -24.52 15.77 11.22
CA VAL A 453 -23.95 14.50 11.69
C VAL A 453 -22.57 14.70 12.30
N ASP A 454 -21.73 15.52 11.66
CA ASP A 454 -20.38 15.83 12.15
C ASP A 454 -20.10 17.34 12.09
N PRO A 455 -20.59 18.12 13.07
CA PRO A 455 -20.33 19.55 13.13
C PRO A 455 -18.88 19.91 13.47
N SER A 456 -18.06 18.94 13.88
CA SER A 456 -16.66 19.18 14.25
C SER A 456 -15.74 19.36 13.06
N ASP A 457 -16.05 18.77 11.91
CA ASP A 457 -15.27 18.88 10.66
C ASP A 457 -15.82 19.96 9.72
N LYS A 458 -16.04 21.15 10.30
CA LYS A 458 -16.64 22.28 9.59
C LYS A 458 -15.88 22.67 8.32
N ASP A 459 -14.56 22.74 8.41
CA ASP A 459 -13.70 23.18 7.29
C ASP A 459 -13.84 22.25 6.07
N ARG A 460 -14.01 20.96 6.33
CA ARG A 460 -14.26 19.96 5.28
C ARG A 460 -15.61 20.19 4.59
N TRP A 461 -16.67 20.33 5.37
CA TRP A 461 -18.02 20.54 4.82
C TRP A 461 -18.14 21.87 4.09
N ASP A 462 -17.51 22.93 4.61
CA ASP A 462 -17.43 24.22 3.92
C ASP A 462 -16.69 24.09 2.58
N SER A 463 -15.66 23.28 2.53
CA SER A 463 -14.91 23.02 1.29
C SER A 463 -15.75 22.23 0.28
N ILE A 464 -16.51 21.23 0.72
CA ILE A 464 -17.40 20.42 -0.14
C ILE A 464 -18.54 21.31 -0.67
N GLU A 465 -19.20 22.10 0.18
CA GLU A 465 -20.27 23.00 -0.24
C GLU A 465 -19.79 24.04 -1.26
N SER A 466 -18.65 24.68 -0.99
CA SER A 466 -18.04 25.65 -1.92
C SER A 466 -17.78 25.02 -3.28
N TRP A 467 -17.25 23.84 -3.27
CA TRP A 467 -16.94 23.09 -4.48
C TRP A 467 -18.19 22.67 -5.25
N LEU A 468 -19.24 22.17 -4.58
CA LEU A 468 -20.49 21.78 -5.20
C LEU A 468 -21.18 22.98 -5.85
N ASN A 469 -21.22 24.13 -5.17
CA ASN A 469 -21.80 25.36 -5.66
C ASN A 469 -21.02 25.93 -6.87
N GLU A 470 -19.71 25.94 -6.82
CA GLU A 470 -18.85 26.31 -7.96
C GLU A 470 -19.12 25.43 -9.18
N TYR A 471 -19.22 24.12 -8.97
CA TYR A 471 -19.45 23.17 -10.05
C TYR A 471 -20.82 23.30 -10.65
N GLU A 472 -21.88 23.46 -9.85
CA GLU A 472 -23.23 23.73 -10.32
C GLU A 472 -23.28 25.02 -11.19
N ALA A 473 -22.65 26.08 -10.70
CA ALA A 473 -22.56 27.33 -11.43
C ALA A 473 -21.83 27.19 -12.79
N CYS A 474 -20.80 26.33 -12.84
CA CYS A 474 -20.06 26.08 -14.08
C CYS A 474 -20.84 25.24 -15.10
N ILE A 475 -21.69 24.30 -14.65
CA ILE A 475 -22.56 23.54 -15.55
C ILE A 475 -23.64 24.43 -16.14
N ASP A 476 -24.29 25.22 -15.30
CA ASP A 476 -25.37 26.12 -15.72
C ASP A 476 -24.90 27.23 -16.66
N LYS A 477 -23.69 27.74 -16.39
CA LYS A 477 -23.10 28.83 -17.18
C LYS A 477 -21.59 28.66 -17.30
N PRO A 478 -21.11 27.74 -18.18
CA PRO A 478 -19.69 27.54 -18.40
C PRO A 478 -18.96 28.83 -18.74
N PHE A 479 -17.77 29.03 -18.19
CA PHE A 479 -16.92 30.16 -18.53
C PHE A 479 -16.50 30.05 -20.00
N ALA A 480 -16.64 31.14 -20.77
CA ALA A 480 -16.25 31.16 -22.17
C ALA A 480 -14.72 31.28 -22.30
N VAL A 481 -14.08 30.25 -22.80
CA VAL A 481 -12.65 30.23 -23.09
C VAL A 481 -12.42 30.28 -24.59
N SER A 482 -11.51 31.14 -25.06
CA SER A 482 -11.22 31.25 -26.49
C SER A 482 -10.52 29.99 -27.03
N GLU A 483 -10.72 29.66 -28.32
CA GLU A 483 -10.05 28.54 -28.97
C GLU A 483 -8.51 28.65 -28.84
N THR A 484 -7.96 29.83 -29.02
CA THR A 484 -6.53 30.09 -28.85
C THR A 484 -6.01 29.79 -27.44
N THR A 485 -6.84 30.04 -26.41
CA THR A 485 -6.52 29.72 -25.03
C THR A 485 -6.61 28.22 -24.80
N LEU A 486 -7.64 27.55 -25.32
CA LEU A 486 -7.75 26.08 -25.24
C LEU A 486 -6.58 25.38 -25.91
N ASP A 487 -6.18 25.83 -27.11
CA ASP A 487 -5.03 25.29 -27.83
C ASP A 487 -3.72 25.47 -27.05
N SER A 488 -3.58 26.58 -26.30
CA SER A 488 -2.40 26.83 -25.48
C SER A 488 -2.27 25.87 -24.28
N TYR A 489 -3.34 25.20 -23.88
CA TYR A 489 -3.40 24.23 -22.80
C TYR A 489 -3.22 22.77 -23.29
N ALA A 490 -3.30 22.54 -24.61
CA ALA A 490 -3.06 21.22 -25.15
C ALA A 490 -1.59 20.80 -24.97
N GLY A 491 -1.36 19.63 -24.42
CA GLY A 491 -0.01 19.16 -24.15
C GLY A 491 0.06 17.89 -23.32
N MET A 492 1.29 17.47 -23.06
CA MET A 492 1.60 16.40 -22.11
C MET A 492 2.04 17.03 -20.78
N TYR A 493 1.44 16.60 -19.69
CA TYR A 493 1.72 17.00 -18.32
C TYR A 493 1.99 15.78 -17.46
N ASP A 494 2.60 15.95 -16.30
CA ASP A 494 2.85 14.84 -15.37
C ASP A 494 1.55 14.12 -14.96
N ALA A 495 0.45 14.89 -14.82
CA ALA A 495 -0.86 14.36 -14.46
C ALA A 495 -1.60 13.66 -15.63
N GLY A 496 -1.21 13.90 -16.88
CA GLY A 496 -1.90 13.34 -18.05
C GLY A 496 -1.76 14.16 -19.32
N GLN A 497 -2.48 13.74 -20.34
CA GLN A 497 -2.56 14.43 -21.63
C GLN A 497 -3.79 15.31 -21.69
N VAL A 498 -3.62 16.56 -22.14
CA VAL A 498 -4.70 17.47 -22.48
C VAL A 498 -4.74 17.65 -24.00
N SER A 499 -5.90 17.49 -24.59
CA SER A 499 -6.13 17.70 -26.03
C SER A 499 -7.39 18.53 -26.26
N VAL A 500 -7.48 19.21 -27.41
CA VAL A 500 -8.69 19.91 -27.84
C VAL A 500 -9.51 19.00 -28.75
N LYS A 501 -10.79 18.86 -28.47
CA LYS A 501 -11.74 18.12 -29.29
C LYS A 501 -13.11 18.79 -29.24
N ASP A 502 -13.72 19.05 -30.39
CA ASP A 502 -15.05 19.64 -30.54
C ASP A 502 -15.23 20.94 -29.74
N GLY A 503 -14.17 21.78 -29.64
CA GLY A 503 -14.20 23.05 -28.90
C GLY A 503 -14.07 22.92 -27.38
N TYR A 504 -13.68 21.74 -26.88
CA TYR A 504 -13.47 21.49 -25.45
C TYR A 504 -12.08 20.92 -25.19
N LEU A 505 -11.58 21.14 -23.98
CA LEU A 505 -10.44 20.40 -23.48
C LEU A 505 -10.88 18.99 -23.05
N ILE A 506 -10.12 18.01 -23.49
CA ILE A 506 -10.25 16.62 -23.06
C ILE A 506 -9.01 16.28 -22.28
N PHE A 507 -9.18 15.85 -21.05
CA PHE A 507 -8.13 15.38 -20.17
C PHE A 507 -8.11 13.86 -20.14
N ARG A 508 -6.98 13.29 -20.49
CA ARG A 508 -6.67 11.88 -20.32
C ARG A 508 -5.65 11.75 -19.19
N GLN A 509 -6.12 11.43 -18.02
CA GLN A 509 -5.26 11.24 -16.85
C GLN A 509 -4.24 10.13 -17.11
N SER A 510 -2.97 10.33 -16.70
CA SER A 510 -1.88 9.36 -16.91
C SER A 510 -2.21 7.98 -16.36
N LEU A 511 -2.94 7.91 -15.26
CA LEU A 511 -3.26 6.69 -14.53
C LEU A 511 -4.49 5.95 -15.07
N HIS A 512 -5.56 6.67 -15.40
CA HIS A 512 -6.84 6.07 -15.78
C HIS A 512 -7.03 5.91 -17.28
N LYS A 513 -6.24 6.62 -18.11
CA LYS A 513 -6.30 6.63 -19.59
C LYS A 513 -7.71 6.77 -20.18
N VAL A 514 -8.63 7.35 -19.41
CA VAL A 514 -10.00 7.65 -19.82
C VAL A 514 -10.07 9.10 -20.22
N ASP A 515 -10.65 9.36 -21.40
CA ASP A 515 -10.91 10.71 -21.88
C ASP A 515 -12.09 11.31 -21.11
N ARG A 516 -11.84 12.42 -20.42
CA ARG A 516 -12.86 13.19 -19.70
C ARG A 516 -12.88 14.62 -20.19
N ARG A 517 -14.06 15.15 -20.41
CA ARG A 517 -14.23 16.56 -20.79
C ARG A 517 -13.87 17.45 -19.60
N LEU A 518 -13.27 18.59 -19.89
CA LEU A 518 -13.00 19.63 -18.91
C LEU A 518 -14.08 20.73 -19.00
N ILE A 519 -14.68 21.04 -17.87
CA ILE A 519 -15.72 22.07 -17.73
C ILE A 519 -15.05 23.35 -17.21
N PRO A 520 -15.00 24.43 -17.97
CA PRO A 520 -14.30 25.63 -17.56
C PRO A 520 -15.06 26.37 -16.44
N ALA A 521 -14.36 26.58 -15.32
CA ALA A 521 -14.79 27.39 -14.19
C ALA A 521 -14.29 28.83 -14.28
N LEU A 522 -13.06 29.00 -14.72
CA LEU A 522 -12.37 30.26 -14.99
C LEU A 522 -11.58 30.15 -16.30
N ALA A 523 -10.89 31.21 -16.69
CA ALA A 523 -10.06 31.19 -17.90
C ALA A 523 -8.98 30.09 -17.89
N ASP A 524 -8.43 29.79 -16.71
CA ASP A 524 -7.32 28.86 -16.48
C ASP A 524 -7.69 27.67 -15.57
N THR A 525 -8.93 27.57 -15.11
CA THR A 525 -9.37 26.59 -14.12
C THR A 525 -10.57 25.79 -14.65
N PHE A 526 -10.46 24.47 -14.53
CA PHE A 526 -11.42 23.52 -15.09
C PHE A 526 -11.75 22.42 -14.10
N TYR A 527 -12.99 21.95 -14.12
CA TYR A 527 -13.42 20.72 -13.46
C TYR A 527 -13.37 19.54 -14.42
N VAL A 528 -13.07 18.37 -13.91
CA VAL A 528 -13.11 17.13 -14.68
C VAL A 528 -14.54 16.58 -14.64
N GLU A 529 -15.18 16.46 -15.80
CA GLU A 529 -16.55 15.93 -15.91
C GLU A 529 -16.63 14.51 -15.33
N GLY A 530 -17.57 14.29 -14.40
CA GLY A 530 -17.73 13.00 -13.70
C GLY A 530 -16.63 12.67 -12.67
N ASP A 531 -15.77 13.66 -12.33
CA ASP A 531 -14.80 13.56 -11.24
C ASP A 531 -14.76 14.89 -10.47
N LEU A 532 -15.71 15.08 -9.58
CA LEU A 532 -15.78 16.28 -8.75
C LEU A 532 -14.65 16.41 -7.74
N SER A 533 -13.90 15.35 -7.53
CA SER A 533 -12.74 15.40 -6.64
C SER A 533 -11.54 16.10 -7.28
N THR A 534 -11.58 16.37 -8.59
CA THR A 534 -10.42 16.87 -9.33
C THR A 534 -10.70 18.20 -10.02
N LYS A 535 -9.90 19.20 -9.72
CA LYS A 535 -9.85 20.52 -10.32
C LYS A 535 -8.49 20.73 -10.97
N LEU A 536 -8.46 21.16 -12.21
CA LEU A 536 -7.25 21.41 -12.97
C LEU A 536 -7.06 22.91 -13.16
N GLN A 537 -5.86 23.42 -12.85
CA GLN A 537 -5.49 24.80 -13.11
C GLN A 537 -4.25 24.87 -14.00
N PHE A 538 -4.34 25.60 -15.11
CA PHE A 538 -3.24 25.86 -16.03
C PHE A 538 -2.54 27.16 -15.61
N ARG A 539 -1.24 27.09 -15.35
CA ARG A 539 -0.45 28.25 -14.93
C ARG A 539 0.72 28.48 -15.89
N THR A 540 0.72 29.62 -16.56
CA THR A 540 1.83 30.02 -17.42
C THR A 540 3.05 30.37 -16.57
N LYS A 541 4.21 29.82 -16.91
CA LYS A 541 5.48 30.14 -16.23
C LYS A 541 5.90 31.58 -16.50
N SER A 542 6.56 32.19 -15.53
CA SER A 542 7.02 33.61 -15.59
C SER A 542 8.01 33.90 -16.73
N ASN A 543 8.59 32.87 -17.35
CA ASN A 543 9.48 33.01 -18.51
C ASN A 543 8.77 32.86 -19.87
N GLY A 544 7.45 32.80 -19.90
CA GLY A 544 6.62 32.92 -21.13
C GLY A 544 6.63 31.73 -22.09
N GLY A 545 7.19 30.57 -21.72
CA GLY A 545 7.41 29.48 -22.68
C GLY A 545 6.72 28.14 -22.38
N SER A 546 6.21 27.90 -21.19
CA SER A 546 5.52 26.65 -20.86
C SER A 546 4.38 26.84 -19.86
N VAL A 547 3.37 25.97 -19.94
CA VAL A 547 2.24 25.94 -19.03
C VAL A 547 2.42 24.75 -18.09
N ASP A 548 2.24 24.98 -16.79
CA ASP A 548 2.17 23.92 -15.78
C ASP A 548 0.70 23.58 -15.52
N LEU A 549 0.42 22.30 -15.33
CA LEU A 549 -0.88 21.82 -14.90
C LEU A 549 -0.83 21.49 -13.40
N ILE A 550 -1.61 22.22 -12.62
CA ILE A 550 -1.79 22.00 -11.20
C ILE A 550 -3.08 21.21 -11.00
N VAL A 551 -2.97 20.07 -10.35
CA VAL A 551 -4.09 19.21 -9.98
C VAL A 551 -4.41 19.44 -8.51
N SER A 552 -5.63 19.91 -8.22
CA SER A 552 -6.15 20.03 -6.85
C SER A 552 -7.21 18.95 -6.64
N LYS A 553 -7.13 18.24 -5.53
CA LYS A 553 -8.17 17.29 -5.11
C LYS A 553 -8.89 17.82 -3.89
N ILE A 554 -10.20 17.59 -3.81
CA ILE A 554 -10.91 17.76 -2.54
C ILE A 554 -10.35 16.73 -1.55
N PRO A 555 -10.14 17.08 -0.29
CA PRO A 555 -9.85 16.11 0.75
C PRO A 555 -11.10 15.25 1.01
N CYS A 556 -11.29 14.20 0.18
CA CYS A 556 -12.22 13.12 0.48
C CYS A 556 -11.49 12.12 1.38
N SER A 557 -12.13 11.79 2.51
CA SER A 557 -11.65 10.77 3.46
C SER A 557 -11.74 9.37 2.87
#